data_bf3841ded7e14d9809dc8069f598a961
#
_entry.id   bf3841ded7e14d9809dc8069f598a961
#
_cell.length_a   1.000
_cell.length_b   1.000
_cell.length_c   1.000
_cell.angle_alpha   90.00
_cell.angle_beta   90.00
_cell.angle_gamma   90.00
#
_symmetry.space_group_name_H-M   'P 1'
#
loop_
_entity.id
_entity.type
_entity.pdbx_description
1 polymer ?
#
loop_
_entity_poly.entity_id
_entity_poly.type
_entity_poly.pdbx_seq_one_letter_code
_entity_poly.pdbx_strand_id
1 'polypeptide(L)'
;MKFRFLILCLLLAVLFALPETTLARDELKNTDPEKYYILLDTVNQIVTVYEKDNAGDYTRIVRRFLCSTGRTETDPEDPEDVPTPTPRGIWKIGGRERFGKFANFSGEYARYWTQIVESVYFHSIMFSRRSVNALQSYPYRHLGENVSHGCVRLYVEDAKWLYYYACPGTIVNVSTTEKPNSSLKRALRSKLSFHDYDAMQKGIYDAEELPNLTAWTVLEDADLRTGNGSNDRRIAKLPVDTAVEVLQPGDPWCKVKYKKREGYIKTAYLTFEQGVMESTPDADILKYTTYLMAVPGDSKTRLFKVPTNTTAQVLSYGPEGYAEVNVWGTHGYLPTRALTKGWGLLP
;
A
#
# COMPACT_ATOMS: atom_id res chain seq x y z
N MET A 1 -30.71 54.82 -6.02
CA MET A 1 -29.27 54.49 -6.10
C MET A 1 -28.80 53.39 -5.10
N LYS A 2 -29.53 53.04 -4.04
CA LYS A 2 -29.10 52.03 -3.05
C LYS A 2 -29.43 50.57 -3.44
N PHE A 3 -30.38 50.34 -4.32
CA PHE A 3 -30.79 48.98 -4.70
C PHE A 3 -29.85 48.30 -5.74
N ARG A 4 -29.16 49.09 -6.57
CA ARG A 4 -28.23 48.54 -7.58
C ARG A 4 -26.88 48.09 -6.98
N PHE A 5 -26.50 48.63 -5.83
CA PHE A 5 -25.25 48.26 -5.16
C PHE A 5 -25.36 46.91 -4.40
N LEU A 6 -26.56 46.57 -3.91
CA LEU A 6 -26.80 45.31 -3.20
C LEU A 6 -26.77 44.10 -4.12
N ILE A 7 -27.28 44.24 -5.36
CA ILE A 7 -27.30 43.16 -6.35
C ILE A 7 -25.89 42.90 -6.88
N LEU A 8 -25.04 43.95 -6.99
CA LEU A 8 -23.65 43.75 -7.45
C LEU A 8 -22.80 43.05 -6.42
N CYS A 9 -23.02 43.31 -5.11
CA CYS A 9 -22.29 42.62 -4.04
C CYS A 9 -22.74 41.15 -3.88
N LEU A 10 -24.01 40.82 -4.15
CA LEU A 10 -24.50 39.43 -4.15
C LEU A 10 -23.98 38.64 -5.35
N LEU A 11 -23.81 39.25 -6.51
CA LEU A 11 -23.22 38.62 -7.71
C LEU A 11 -21.71 38.40 -7.56
N LEU A 12 -21.00 39.26 -6.84
CA LEU A 12 -19.57 39.05 -6.53
C LEU A 12 -19.34 37.95 -5.48
N ALA A 13 -20.26 37.76 -4.51
CA ALA A 13 -20.16 36.72 -3.49
C ALA A 13 -20.43 35.32 -4.05
N VAL A 14 -21.22 35.18 -5.13
CA VAL A 14 -21.50 33.88 -5.78
C VAL A 14 -20.34 33.43 -6.70
N LEU A 15 -19.46 34.35 -7.12
CA LEU A 15 -18.31 34.01 -7.96
C LEU A 15 -17.11 33.42 -7.19
N PHE A 16 -17.13 33.45 -5.84
CA PHE A 16 -16.08 32.87 -4.98
C PHE A 16 -16.43 31.53 -4.35
N ALA A 17 -17.60 30.98 -4.62
CA ALA A 17 -18.04 29.69 -4.10
C ALA A 17 -18.12 28.59 -5.19
N LEU A 18 -17.22 28.60 -6.15
CA LEU A 18 -16.94 27.37 -6.89
C LEU A 18 -16.09 26.50 -5.98
N PRO A 19 -16.52 25.27 -5.64
CA PRO A 19 -15.64 24.36 -4.96
C PRO A 19 -14.39 24.23 -5.82
N GLU A 20 -13.23 24.62 -5.28
CA GLU A 20 -11.99 24.10 -5.84
C GLU A 20 -12.18 22.58 -5.86
N THR A 21 -12.26 22.00 -7.03
CA THR A 21 -12.07 20.57 -7.20
C THR A 21 -10.60 20.35 -6.83
N THR A 22 -10.33 20.27 -5.53
CA THR A 22 -9.13 19.66 -5.02
C THR A 22 -9.17 18.26 -5.58
N LEU A 23 -8.34 17.98 -6.58
CA LEU A 23 -7.99 16.61 -6.94
C LEU A 23 -7.79 15.89 -5.62
N ALA A 24 -8.56 14.82 -5.38
CA ALA A 24 -8.55 14.10 -4.10
C ALA A 24 -7.14 13.61 -3.84
N ARG A 25 -6.38 14.46 -3.15
CA ARG A 25 -4.96 14.26 -2.89
C ARG A 25 -4.88 13.45 -1.60
N ASP A 26 -4.41 12.21 -1.72
CA ASP A 26 -4.16 11.34 -0.55
C ASP A 26 -5.37 11.11 0.35
N GLU A 27 -6.55 11.01 -0.22
CA GLU A 27 -7.74 10.70 0.54
C GLU A 27 -7.61 9.31 1.18
N LEU A 28 -7.81 9.26 2.50
CA LEU A 28 -7.85 8.00 3.23
C LEU A 28 -9.01 7.14 2.71
N LYS A 29 -8.75 5.87 2.49
CA LYS A 29 -9.80 4.89 2.16
C LYS A 29 -10.57 4.42 3.38
N ASN A 30 -10.01 4.67 4.57
CA ASN A 30 -10.67 4.48 5.84
C ASN A 30 -10.41 5.68 6.75
N THR A 31 -11.45 6.26 7.33
CA THR A 31 -11.38 7.38 8.28
C THR A 31 -11.81 6.99 9.70
N ASP A 32 -12.24 5.74 9.90
CA ASP A 32 -12.62 5.22 11.21
C ASP A 32 -11.39 4.56 11.87
N PRO A 33 -10.83 5.15 12.94
CA PRO A 33 -9.67 4.61 13.63
C PRO A 33 -9.96 3.31 14.39
N GLU A 34 -11.23 3.00 14.64
CA GLU A 34 -11.64 1.78 15.32
C GLU A 34 -11.94 0.62 14.36
N LYS A 35 -11.92 0.86 13.04
CA LYS A 35 -12.16 -0.19 12.05
C LYS A 35 -11.11 -1.28 12.13
N TYR A 36 -9.83 -0.90 12.31
CA TYR A 36 -8.71 -1.84 12.31
C TYR A 36 -7.92 -1.80 13.61
N TYR A 37 -7.34 -2.95 13.93
CA TYR A 37 -6.31 -3.13 14.95
C TYR A 37 -5.11 -3.79 14.29
N ILE A 38 -3.91 -3.23 14.50
CA ILE A 38 -2.68 -3.68 13.86
C ILE A 38 -1.81 -4.34 14.92
N LEU A 39 -1.45 -5.61 14.71
CA LEU A 39 -0.44 -6.32 15.49
C LEU A 39 0.86 -6.36 14.68
N LEU A 40 1.90 -5.72 15.18
CA LEU A 40 3.28 -5.86 14.69
C LEU A 40 3.99 -6.92 15.52
N ASP A 41 4.12 -8.10 14.98
CA ASP A 41 4.83 -9.25 15.54
C ASP A 41 6.31 -9.18 15.17
N THR A 42 7.14 -8.73 16.09
CA THR A 42 8.58 -8.59 15.86
C THR A 42 9.34 -9.92 15.95
N VAL A 43 8.76 -10.98 16.51
CA VAL A 43 9.35 -12.33 16.54
C VAL A 43 9.31 -12.95 15.15
N ASN A 44 8.17 -12.83 14.48
CA ASN A 44 7.96 -13.42 13.15
C ASN A 44 8.20 -12.44 12.01
N GLN A 45 8.43 -11.15 12.32
CA GLN A 45 8.55 -10.09 11.31
C GLN A 45 7.28 -10.01 10.43
N ILE A 46 6.12 -9.95 11.09
CA ILE A 46 4.81 -9.96 10.43
C ILE A 46 3.93 -8.85 11.02
N VAL A 47 3.31 -8.08 10.14
CA VAL A 47 2.19 -7.21 10.49
C VAL A 47 0.90 -7.96 10.22
N THR A 48 0.00 -8.03 11.19
CA THR A 48 -1.36 -8.57 11.02
C THR A 48 -2.36 -7.46 11.28
N VAL A 49 -3.29 -7.27 10.35
CA VAL A 49 -4.38 -6.32 10.49
C VAL A 49 -5.67 -7.09 10.78
N TYR A 50 -6.29 -6.72 11.88
CA TYR A 50 -7.58 -7.26 12.32
C TYR A 50 -8.69 -6.22 12.11
N GLU A 51 -9.89 -6.71 11.82
CA GLU A 51 -11.14 -5.95 11.82
C GLU A 51 -12.08 -6.53 12.88
N LYS A 52 -12.99 -5.72 13.41
CA LYS A 52 -14.01 -6.18 14.36
C LYS A 52 -14.91 -7.22 13.70
N ASP A 53 -15.22 -8.27 14.44
CA ASP A 53 -16.27 -9.23 14.09
C ASP A 53 -17.66 -8.73 14.52
N ASN A 54 -18.68 -9.57 14.40
CA ASN A 54 -20.05 -9.22 14.78
C ASN A 54 -20.25 -9.03 16.28
N ALA A 55 -19.32 -9.51 17.13
CA ALA A 55 -19.32 -9.30 18.57
C ALA A 55 -18.60 -7.99 18.97
N GLY A 56 -17.91 -7.35 18.03
CA GLY A 56 -17.13 -6.14 18.26
C GLY A 56 -15.68 -6.40 18.64
N ASP A 57 -15.24 -7.66 18.60
CA ASP A 57 -13.87 -8.06 18.92
C ASP A 57 -12.99 -8.09 17.67
N TYR A 58 -11.71 -7.69 17.79
CA TYR A 58 -10.73 -7.72 16.69
C TYR A 58 -10.22 -9.13 16.41
N THR A 59 -11.05 -9.96 15.79
CA THR A 59 -10.73 -11.37 15.49
C THR A 59 -10.65 -11.68 14.01
N ARG A 60 -11.21 -10.81 13.14
CA ARG A 60 -11.20 -11.01 11.69
C ARG A 60 -9.88 -10.55 11.09
N ILE A 61 -9.10 -11.48 10.54
CA ILE A 61 -7.83 -11.15 9.89
C ILE A 61 -8.09 -10.70 8.46
N VAL A 62 -7.82 -9.43 8.16
CA VAL A 62 -8.02 -8.85 6.82
C VAL A 62 -6.74 -8.78 6.00
N ARG A 63 -5.57 -8.61 6.66
CA ARG A 63 -4.25 -8.55 5.99
C ARG A 63 -3.17 -9.16 6.86
N ARG A 64 -2.15 -9.70 6.19
CA ARG A 64 -0.85 -10.02 6.79
C ARG A 64 0.24 -9.63 5.84
N PHE A 65 1.28 -8.99 6.36
CA PHE A 65 2.41 -8.47 5.62
C PHE A 65 3.71 -8.97 6.21
N LEU A 66 4.64 -9.39 5.37
CA LEU A 66 6.03 -9.57 5.79
C LEU A 66 6.64 -8.20 6.04
N CYS A 67 7.38 -8.04 7.14
CA CYS A 67 8.06 -6.79 7.46
C CYS A 67 9.49 -7.02 7.94
N SER A 68 10.27 -5.96 8.04
CA SER A 68 11.55 -5.92 8.75
C SER A 68 11.48 -4.85 9.82
N THR A 69 11.84 -5.21 11.05
CA THR A 69 11.87 -4.31 12.21
C THR A 69 13.31 -3.93 12.60
N GLY A 70 13.42 -3.07 13.60
CA GLY A 70 14.69 -2.61 14.14
C GLY A 70 15.56 -3.74 14.65
N ARG A 71 16.87 -3.57 14.50
CA ARG A 71 17.88 -4.54 14.97
C ARG A 71 17.82 -4.68 16.48
N THR A 72 17.94 -5.91 16.93
CA THR A 72 17.97 -6.29 18.35
C THR A 72 19.37 -6.63 18.83
N GLU A 73 20.33 -6.76 17.92
CA GLU A 73 21.72 -7.12 18.17
C GLU A 73 22.65 -6.10 17.51
N THR A 74 23.83 -5.92 18.06
CA THR A 74 24.92 -5.12 17.47
C THR A 74 25.38 -5.79 16.17
N ASP A 75 25.65 -5.01 15.13
CA ASP A 75 26.26 -5.53 13.92
C ASP A 75 27.69 -6.00 14.23
N PRO A 76 28.03 -7.29 14.02
CA PRO A 76 29.37 -7.77 14.29
C PRO A 76 30.44 -7.16 13.36
N GLU A 77 30.04 -6.61 12.20
CA GLU A 77 30.95 -5.93 11.26
C GLU A 77 31.07 -4.42 11.58
N ASP A 78 30.13 -3.86 12.34
CA ASP A 78 30.15 -2.46 12.80
C ASP A 78 29.75 -2.38 14.29
N PRO A 79 30.69 -2.55 15.22
CA PRO A 79 30.43 -2.51 16.68
C PRO A 79 29.87 -1.16 17.18
N GLU A 80 30.04 -0.07 16.42
CA GLU A 80 29.51 1.25 16.76
C GLU A 80 28.02 1.37 16.39
N ASP A 81 27.53 0.49 15.53
CA ASP A 81 26.14 0.44 15.13
C ASP A 81 25.28 -0.32 16.15
N VAL A 82 24.93 0.38 17.23
CA VAL A 82 24.17 -0.17 18.37
C VAL A 82 22.75 -0.64 17.98
N PRO A 83 22.17 -1.58 18.75
CA PRO A 83 20.80 -2.03 18.55
C PRO A 83 19.80 -0.88 18.58
N THR A 84 18.90 -0.89 17.62
CA THR A 84 17.82 0.10 17.47
C THR A 84 16.47 -0.62 17.31
N PRO A 85 16.01 -1.37 18.32
CA PRO A 85 14.79 -2.16 18.23
C PRO A 85 13.58 -1.25 18.01
N THR A 86 12.59 -1.76 17.27
CA THR A 86 11.28 -1.09 17.15
C THR A 86 10.63 -1.00 18.53
N PRO A 87 10.20 0.19 18.99
CA PRO A 87 9.64 0.39 20.33
C PRO A 87 8.41 -0.47 20.58
N ARG A 88 8.45 -1.29 21.64
CA ARG A 88 7.35 -2.14 22.09
C ARG A 88 6.23 -1.33 22.71
N GLY A 89 5.01 -1.86 22.67
CA GLY A 89 3.86 -1.27 23.32
C GLY A 89 2.69 -1.03 22.40
N ILE A 90 1.71 -0.31 22.92
CA ILE A 90 0.49 0.04 22.21
C ILE A 90 0.57 1.51 21.81
N TRP A 91 0.51 1.76 20.53
CA TRP A 91 0.64 3.07 19.91
C TRP A 91 -0.61 3.40 19.08
N LYS A 92 -0.70 4.63 18.61
CA LYS A 92 -1.73 5.07 17.67
C LYS A 92 -1.08 5.65 16.44
N ILE A 93 -1.57 5.26 15.27
CA ILE A 93 -1.14 5.84 14.00
C ILE A 93 -1.24 7.36 14.06
N GLY A 94 -0.18 8.02 13.62
CA GLY A 94 -0.06 9.47 13.56
C GLY A 94 -0.02 10.01 12.13
N GLY A 95 1.01 10.81 11.83
CA GLY A 95 1.21 11.47 10.54
C GLY A 95 1.55 10.51 9.40
N ARG A 96 1.43 11.04 8.16
CA ARG A 96 1.69 10.29 6.93
C ARG A 96 2.49 11.13 5.94
N GLU A 97 3.38 10.49 5.21
CA GLU A 97 4.09 11.09 4.09
C GLU A 97 4.15 10.10 2.92
N ARG A 98 3.84 10.56 1.72
CA ARG A 98 3.71 9.68 0.56
C ARG A 98 5.05 9.21 0.01
N PHE A 99 6.06 10.09 -0.04
CA PHE A 99 7.40 9.77 -0.51
C PHE A 99 8.42 10.62 0.26
N GLY A 100 8.87 10.12 1.39
CA GLY A 100 9.74 10.80 2.34
C GLY A 100 11.22 10.48 2.17
N LYS A 101 12.06 11.38 2.72
CA LYS A 101 13.52 11.20 2.84
C LYS A 101 13.86 10.87 4.29
N PHE A 102 14.78 9.96 4.49
CA PHE A 102 15.33 9.72 5.83
C PHE A 102 16.20 10.90 6.27
N ALA A 103 15.93 11.43 7.45
CA ALA A 103 16.66 12.59 7.96
C ALA A 103 18.15 12.25 8.25
N ASN A 104 18.41 11.06 8.78
CA ASN A 104 19.72 10.63 9.26
C ASN A 104 20.52 9.80 8.23
N PHE A 105 19.92 9.44 7.09
CA PHE A 105 20.56 8.64 6.06
C PHE A 105 20.62 9.41 4.74
N SER A 106 21.84 9.82 4.36
CA SER A 106 22.04 10.60 3.13
C SER A 106 21.64 9.77 1.91
N GLY A 107 20.72 10.30 1.10
CA GLY A 107 20.34 9.71 -0.17
C GLY A 107 19.41 8.51 -0.09
N GLU A 108 18.74 8.28 1.05
CA GLU A 108 17.74 7.23 1.19
C GLU A 108 16.33 7.80 1.29
N TYR A 109 15.40 7.12 0.63
CA TYR A 109 13.99 7.48 0.54
C TYR A 109 13.12 6.24 0.70
N ALA A 110 11.86 6.44 1.13
CA ALA A 110 10.84 5.39 1.11
C ALA A 110 9.47 5.98 0.78
N ARG A 111 8.55 5.13 0.35
CA ARG A 111 7.17 5.50 0.04
C ARG A 111 6.23 5.07 1.16
N TYR A 112 5.07 5.76 1.25
CA TYR A 112 3.96 5.38 2.10
C TYR A 112 4.29 5.29 3.58
N TRP A 113 4.88 6.37 4.09
CA TRP A 113 5.19 6.51 5.51
C TRP A 113 3.91 6.65 6.34
N THR A 114 3.79 5.82 7.36
CA THR A 114 2.67 5.83 8.31
C THR A 114 3.24 5.76 9.72
N GLN A 115 3.13 6.84 10.47
CA GLN A 115 3.80 7.00 11.77
C GLN A 115 3.22 6.05 12.82
N ILE A 116 4.09 5.36 13.54
CA ILE A 116 3.74 4.51 14.69
C ILE A 116 3.92 5.32 15.98
N VAL A 117 5.14 5.80 16.20
CA VAL A 117 5.54 6.57 17.40
C VAL A 117 6.77 7.41 17.06
N GLU A 118 6.82 8.66 17.51
CA GLU A 118 7.96 9.57 17.31
C GLU A 118 8.51 9.55 15.87
N SER A 119 9.75 9.09 15.69
CA SER A 119 10.41 8.96 14.37
C SER A 119 10.32 7.54 13.78
N VAL A 120 9.49 6.67 14.35
CA VAL A 120 9.30 5.29 13.88
C VAL A 120 8.04 5.18 13.04
N TYR A 121 8.19 4.65 11.84
CA TYR A 121 7.15 4.55 10.83
C TYR A 121 7.07 3.15 10.22
N PHE A 122 5.88 2.77 9.76
CA PHE A 122 5.76 1.85 8.64
C PHE A 122 6.12 2.60 7.36
N HIS A 123 6.90 1.98 6.48
CA HIS A 123 7.21 2.53 5.16
C HIS A 123 7.62 1.40 4.20
N SER A 124 7.68 1.68 2.90
CA SER A 124 8.16 0.71 1.92
C SER A 124 9.63 0.36 2.12
N ILE A 125 10.12 -0.72 1.49
CA ILE A 125 11.55 -0.88 1.21
C ILE A 125 12.11 0.36 0.53
N MET A 126 13.44 0.60 0.65
CA MET A 126 14.06 1.86 0.35
C MET A 126 14.36 2.07 -1.14
N PHE A 127 14.51 3.35 -1.48
CA PHE A 127 14.93 3.87 -2.77
C PHE A 127 16.20 4.72 -2.60
N SER A 128 17.16 4.61 -3.51
CA SER A 128 18.41 5.39 -3.46
C SER A 128 18.23 6.86 -3.87
N ARG A 129 17.09 7.22 -4.41
CA ARG A 129 16.67 8.59 -4.76
C ARG A 129 15.15 8.68 -4.79
N ARG A 130 14.60 9.89 -4.82
CA ARG A 130 13.15 10.12 -4.87
C ARG A 130 12.59 9.82 -6.26
N SER A 131 12.64 8.55 -6.65
CA SER A 131 12.16 8.05 -7.94
C SER A 131 11.77 6.57 -7.81
N VAL A 132 10.68 6.16 -8.45
CA VAL A 132 10.26 4.74 -8.52
C VAL A 132 11.28 3.86 -9.25
N ASN A 133 12.13 4.46 -10.08
CA ASN A 133 13.20 3.76 -10.83
C ASN A 133 14.47 3.53 -10.00
N ALA A 134 14.43 3.74 -8.68
CA ALA A 134 15.59 3.71 -7.81
C ALA A 134 15.42 2.77 -6.61
N LEU A 135 14.56 1.75 -6.75
CA LEU A 135 14.34 0.75 -5.72
C LEU A 135 15.64 -0.01 -5.40
N GLN A 136 15.90 -0.22 -4.11
CA GLN A 136 17.11 -0.88 -3.64
C GLN A 136 16.91 -2.39 -3.49
N SER A 137 17.84 -3.19 -4.00
CA SER A 137 17.76 -4.65 -3.96
C SER A 137 18.07 -5.24 -2.58
N TYR A 138 18.96 -4.63 -1.80
CA TYR A 138 19.32 -5.13 -0.48
C TYR A 138 18.12 -5.18 0.48
N PRO A 139 17.36 -4.10 0.69
CA PRO A 139 16.18 -4.13 1.55
C PRO A 139 15.10 -5.12 1.09
N TYR A 140 14.96 -5.33 -0.22
CA TYR A 140 14.03 -6.33 -0.76
C TYR A 140 14.42 -7.75 -0.36
N ARG A 141 15.70 -8.11 -0.50
CA ARG A 141 16.19 -9.46 -0.22
C ARG A 141 16.15 -9.78 1.28
N HIS A 142 16.41 -8.78 2.14
CA HIS A 142 16.45 -8.93 3.59
C HIS A 142 15.11 -8.59 4.27
N LEU A 143 14.02 -8.42 3.50
CA LEU A 143 12.72 -8.26 4.12
C LEU A 143 12.34 -9.52 4.91
N GLY A 144 11.87 -9.34 6.14
CA GLY A 144 11.61 -10.42 7.09
C GLY A 144 12.71 -10.57 8.15
N GLU A 145 13.72 -9.72 8.17
CA GLU A 145 14.83 -9.76 9.13
C GLU A 145 14.87 -8.50 10.02
N ASN A 146 15.54 -8.59 11.18
CA ASN A 146 15.72 -7.44 12.07
C ASN A 146 16.91 -6.61 11.59
N VAL A 147 16.72 -5.77 10.58
CA VAL A 147 17.79 -5.06 9.86
C VAL A 147 17.56 -3.57 9.72
N SER A 148 16.53 -3.02 10.37
CA SER A 148 16.26 -1.59 10.32
C SER A 148 16.81 -0.84 11.53
N HIS A 149 16.76 0.50 11.49
CA HIS A 149 17.11 1.37 12.61
C HIS A 149 15.87 1.81 13.42
N GLY A 150 14.88 0.90 13.58
CA GLY A 150 13.67 1.13 14.36
C GLY A 150 12.40 1.17 13.53
N CYS A 151 12.43 1.75 12.34
CA CYS A 151 11.28 1.76 11.43
C CYS A 151 10.92 0.36 10.92
N VAL A 152 9.69 0.21 10.41
CA VAL A 152 9.14 -1.05 9.93
C VAL A 152 9.07 -1.03 8.41
N ARG A 153 9.96 -1.79 7.76
CA ARG A 153 10.03 -1.91 6.30
C ARG A 153 9.02 -2.92 5.80
N LEU A 154 8.36 -2.61 4.70
CA LEU A 154 7.33 -3.44 4.06
C LEU A 154 7.58 -3.51 2.54
N TYR A 155 6.95 -4.45 1.85
CA TYR A 155 6.78 -4.33 0.41
C TYR A 155 6.04 -3.03 0.07
N VAL A 156 6.25 -2.49 -1.13
CA VAL A 156 5.68 -1.18 -1.52
C VAL A 156 4.16 -1.20 -1.47
N GLU A 157 3.54 -2.26 -1.98
CA GLU A 157 2.09 -2.48 -1.98
C GLU A 157 1.49 -2.62 -0.58
N ASP A 158 2.22 -3.25 0.36
CA ASP A 158 1.79 -3.44 1.74
C ASP A 158 1.87 -2.12 2.53
N ALA A 159 2.97 -1.36 2.33
CA ALA A 159 3.11 -0.01 2.87
C ALA A 159 2.02 0.92 2.34
N LYS A 160 1.71 0.81 1.03
CA LYS A 160 0.63 1.54 0.37
C LYS A 160 -0.72 1.24 1.02
N TRP A 161 -1.00 -0.04 1.30
CA TRP A 161 -2.25 -0.42 1.95
C TRP A 161 -2.37 0.23 3.34
N LEU A 162 -1.35 0.13 4.20
CA LEU A 162 -1.36 0.78 5.52
C LEU A 162 -1.54 2.30 5.42
N TYR A 163 -0.86 2.94 4.48
CA TYR A 163 -0.94 4.37 4.23
C TYR A 163 -2.37 4.86 3.96
N TYR A 164 -3.17 4.08 3.23
CA TYR A 164 -4.54 4.46 2.86
C TYR A 164 -5.59 3.98 3.85
N TYR A 165 -5.36 2.89 4.56
CA TYR A 165 -6.37 2.26 5.41
C TYR A 165 -6.13 2.40 6.92
N ALA A 166 -4.89 2.55 7.38
CA ALA A 166 -4.58 2.83 8.77
C ALA A 166 -4.62 4.33 9.04
N CYS A 167 -5.81 4.87 9.30
CA CYS A 167 -5.96 6.30 9.57
C CYS A 167 -5.37 6.72 10.92
N PRO A 168 -5.10 8.02 11.14
CA PRO A 168 -4.66 8.53 12.43
C PRO A 168 -5.59 8.08 13.55
N GLY A 169 -5.01 7.59 14.65
CA GLY A 169 -5.75 7.02 15.78
C GLY A 169 -5.92 5.50 15.75
N THR A 170 -5.71 4.82 14.61
CA THR A 170 -5.72 3.35 14.54
C THR A 170 -4.67 2.77 15.49
N ILE A 171 -5.08 1.75 16.27
CA ILE A 171 -4.20 1.13 17.27
C ILE A 171 -3.18 0.23 16.60
N VAL A 172 -1.93 0.37 17.02
CA VAL A 172 -0.80 -0.51 16.68
C VAL A 172 -0.23 -1.11 17.96
N ASN A 173 -0.27 -2.43 18.09
CA ASN A 173 0.40 -3.17 19.16
C ASN A 173 1.71 -3.77 18.63
N VAL A 174 2.84 -3.31 19.15
CA VAL A 174 4.17 -3.86 18.86
C VAL A 174 4.49 -4.95 19.88
N SER A 175 4.37 -6.21 19.47
CA SER A 175 4.51 -7.40 20.32
C SER A 175 5.85 -8.11 20.07
N THR A 176 6.42 -8.64 21.15
CA THR A 176 7.62 -9.49 21.16
C THR A 176 7.35 -10.86 21.78
N THR A 177 6.09 -11.21 21.98
CA THR A 177 5.67 -12.41 22.73
C THR A 177 4.99 -13.46 21.87
N GLU A 178 4.89 -13.22 20.58
CA GLU A 178 4.25 -14.15 19.64
C GLU A 178 5.05 -15.45 19.50
N LYS A 179 4.33 -16.54 19.26
CA LYS A 179 4.98 -17.85 19.03
C LYS A 179 5.64 -17.87 17.64
N PRO A 180 6.87 -18.42 17.52
CA PRO A 180 7.55 -18.57 16.25
C PRO A 180 6.68 -19.30 15.20
N ASN A 181 6.59 -18.72 13.98
CA ASN A 181 5.81 -19.27 12.86
C ASN A 181 6.57 -19.09 11.53
N SER A 182 7.63 -19.86 11.36
CA SER A 182 8.49 -19.79 10.17
C SER A 182 7.77 -20.16 8.86
N SER A 183 6.74 -21.01 8.94
CA SER A 183 5.94 -21.38 7.76
C SER A 183 5.12 -20.21 7.23
N LEU A 184 4.49 -19.45 8.11
CA LEU A 184 3.75 -18.24 7.75
C LEU A 184 4.70 -17.15 7.21
N LYS A 185 5.81 -16.90 7.89
CA LYS A 185 6.84 -15.97 7.42
C LYS A 185 7.32 -16.29 6.00
N ARG A 186 7.59 -17.57 5.71
CA ARG A 186 8.00 -18.04 4.38
C ARG A 186 6.89 -17.87 3.34
N ALA A 187 5.64 -18.10 3.72
CA ALA A 187 4.49 -17.96 2.83
C ALA A 187 4.25 -16.51 2.40
N LEU A 188 4.50 -15.54 3.28
CA LEU A 188 4.35 -14.12 3.01
C LEU A 188 5.50 -13.50 2.21
N ARG A 189 6.62 -14.22 2.04
CA ARG A 189 7.73 -13.75 1.22
C ARG A 189 7.36 -13.78 -0.26
N SER A 190 7.59 -12.66 -0.96
CA SER A 190 7.39 -12.57 -2.41
C SER A 190 8.13 -13.68 -3.15
N LYS A 191 7.51 -14.23 -4.17
CA LYS A 191 8.08 -15.23 -5.08
C LYS A 191 8.78 -14.61 -6.29
N LEU A 192 8.63 -13.30 -6.47
CA LEU A 192 9.27 -12.58 -7.57
C LEU A 192 10.77 -12.47 -7.32
N SER A 193 11.56 -12.49 -8.39
CA SER A 193 12.93 -12.00 -8.34
C SER A 193 12.92 -10.49 -8.04
N PHE A 194 14.06 -9.94 -7.57
CA PHE A 194 14.13 -8.49 -7.40
C PHE A 194 13.90 -7.74 -8.71
N HIS A 195 14.41 -8.28 -9.83
CA HIS A 195 14.22 -7.67 -11.15
C HIS A 195 12.73 -7.58 -11.53
N ASP A 196 11.97 -8.67 -11.34
CA ASP A 196 10.55 -8.71 -11.69
C ASP A 196 9.73 -7.84 -10.73
N TYR A 197 10.10 -7.83 -9.44
CA TYR A 197 9.47 -6.97 -8.45
C TYR A 197 9.72 -5.48 -8.76
N ASP A 198 10.94 -5.09 -9.09
CA ASP A 198 11.29 -3.73 -9.49
C ASP A 198 10.57 -3.31 -10.78
N ALA A 199 10.45 -4.21 -11.76
CA ALA A 199 9.69 -3.98 -12.99
C ALA A 199 8.19 -3.75 -12.68
N MET A 200 7.61 -4.55 -11.79
CA MET A 200 6.23 -4.38 -11.32
C MET A 200 6.03 -3.01 -10.65
N GLN A 201 6.98 -2.55 -9.82
CA GLN A 201 6.88 -1.25 -9.16
C GLN A 201 7.00 -0.05 -10.12
N LYS A 202 7.61 -0.22 -11.27
CA LYS A 202 7.74 0.82 -12.31
C LYS A 202 6.44 1.07 -13.08
N GLY A 203 5.44 0.22 -12.89
CA GLY A 203 4.12 0.34 -13.48
C GLY A 203 4.07 -0.17 -14.92
N ILE A 204 3.77 -1.45 -15.09
CA ILE A 204 3.16 -1.92 -16.33
C ILE A 204 1.69 -1.54 -16.22
N TYR A 205 1.24 -0.60 -17.02
CA TYR A 205 -0.18 -0.24 -17.09
C TYR A 205 -0.76 -0.72 -18.41
N ASP A 206 -1.99 -1.20 -18.36
CA ASP A 206 -2.77 -1.40 -19.56
C ASP A 206 -3.32 -0.04 -20.03
N ALA A 207 -2.94 0.37 -21.25
CA ALA A 207 -3.28 1.69 -21.78
C ALA A 207 -4.81 1.91 -21.89
N GLU A 208 -5.60 0.84 -21.92
CA GLU A 208 -7.06 0.92 -22.02
C GLU A 208 -7.73 1.21 -20.66
N GLU A 209 -7.05 0.96 -19.54
CA GLU A 209 -7.63 1.12 -18.20
C GLU A 209 -7.33 2.47 -17.54
N LEU A 210 -6.54 3.33 -18.17
CA LEU A 210 -6.00 4.53 -17.53
C LEU A 210 -6.73 5.88 -17.75
N PRO A 211 -7.71 6.06 -18.65
CA PRO A 211 -8.37 7.36 -18.79
C PRO A 211 -9.03 7.78 -17.47
N ASN A 212 -8.79 9.03 -17.07
CA ASN A 212 -9.29 9.63 -15.83
C ASN A 212 -8.69 9.10 -14.52
N LEU A 213 -7.59 8.38 -14.57
CA LEU A 213 -6.85 8.02 -13.35
C LEU A 213 -5.99 9.18 -12.86
N THR A 214 -5.78 9.22 -11.54
CA THR A 214 -4.78 10.09 -10.94
C THR A 214 -3.41 9.42 -11.04
N ALA A 215 -2.47 10.12 -11.65
CA ALA A 215 -1.06 9.74 -11.62
C ALA A 215 -0.27 10.76 -10.79
N TRP A 216 0.96 10.39 -10.41
CA TRP A 216 1.82 11.21 -9.59
C TRP A 216 3.19 11.35 -10.23
N THR A 217 3.75 12.56 -10.19
CA THR A 217 5.13 12.75 -10.61
C THR A 217 6.09 12.12 -9.59
N VAL A 218 7.09 11.39 -10.08
CA VAL A 218 8.05 10.66 -9.25
C VAL A 218 9.46 11.22 -9.30
N LEU A 219 9.71 12.15 -10.21
CA LEU A 219 10.98 12.87 -10.33
C LEU A 219 10.82 14.27 -9.78
N GLU A 220 11.89 14.83 -9.21
CA GLU A 220 11.89 16.20 -8.66
C GLU A 220 11.42 17.23 -9.67
N ASP A 221 11.73 17.01 -10.94
CA ASP A 221 11.51 17.95 -12.03
C ASP A 221 10.83 17.31 -13.23
N ALA A 222 9.51 17.15 -13.15
CA ALA A 222 8.71 16.77 -14.31
C ALA A 222 8.24 18.01 -15.06
N ASP A 223 8.52 18.09 -16.36
CA ASP A 223 8.05 19.17 -17.20
C ASP A 223 6.70 18.80 -17.86
N LEU A 224 5.68 19.60 -17.62
CA LEU A 224 4.46 19.61 -18.40
C LEU A 224 4.70 20.41 -19.68
N ARG A 225 4.52 19.81 -20.85
CA ARG A 225 4.83 20.40 -22.15
C ARG A 225 3.60 20.55 -23.03
N THR A 226 3.68 21.42 -24.05
CA THR A 226 2.59 21.65 -25.01
C THR A 226 2.38 20.50 -25.98
N GLY A 227 3.36 19.64 -26.18
CA GLY A 227 3.35 18.49 -27.09
C GLY A 227 4.14 17.34 -26.52
N ASN A 228 4.16 16.25 -27.28
CA ASN A 228 4.76 14.97 -26.90
C ASN A 228 6.26 14.83 -27.28
N GLY A 229 6.99 15.94 -27.31
CA GLY A 229 8.42 15.99 -27.60
C GLY A 229 9.23 16.72 -26.52
N SER A 230 10.48 16.31 -26.34
CA SER A 230 11.38 16.94 -25.36
C SER A 230 11.71 18.40 -25.70
N ASN A 231 11.54 18.80 -26.96
CA ASN A 231 11.77 20.16 -27.45
C ASN A 231 10.51 21.03 -27.41
N ASP A 232 9.35 20.47 -27.09
CA ASP A 232 8.11 21.22 -26.98
C ASP A 232 8.18 22.18 -25.80
N ARG A 233 7.50 23.32 -25.94
CA ARG A 233 7.51 24.38 -24.96
C ARG A 233 6.98 23.88 -23.60
N ARG A 234 7.74 24.14 -22.53
CA ARG A 234 7.31 23.86 -21.17
C ARG A 234 6.17 24.80 -20.74
N ILE A 235 5.07 24.22 -20.26
CA ILE A 235 3.92 24.93 -19.71
C ILE A 235 4.08 25.13 -18.19
N ALA A 236 4.59 24.12 -17.51
CA ALA A 236 4.81 24.13 -16.06
C ALA A 236 5.93 23.18 -15.66
N LYS A 237 6.58 23.47 -14.54
CA LYS A 237 7.44 22.55 -13.82
C LYS A 237 6.62 21.97 -12.67
N LEU A 238 6.51 20.65 -12.61
CA LEU A 238 5.76 19.95 -11.59
C LEU A 238 6.74 19.34 -10.59
N PRO A 239 6.67 19.74 -9.30
CA PRO A 239 7.46 19.11 -8.25
C PRO A 239 7.15 17.60 -8.15
N VAL A 240 8.09 16.86 -7.58
CA VAL A 240 7.88 15.46 -7.20
C VAL A 240 6.59 15.35 -6.37
N ASP A 241 5.91 14.23 -6.51
CA ASP A 241 4.65 13.93 -5.81
C ASP A 241 3.47 14.87 -6.15
N THR A 242 3.55 15.53 -7.33
CA THR A 242 2.43 16.32 -7.87
C THR A 242 1.40 15.40 -8.52
N ALA A 243 0.15 15.48 -8.08
CA ALA A 243 -0.97 14.77 -8.70
C ALA A 243 -1.34 15.37 -10.06
N VAL A 244 -1.58 14.52 -11.03
CA VAL A 244 -2.10 14.87 -12.36
C VAL A 244 -3.20 13.90 -12.76
N GLU A 245 -4.20 14.40 -13.48
CA GLU A 245 -5.24 13.59 -14.09
C GLU A 245 -4.75 13.07 -15.45
N VAL A 246 -4.83 11.76 -15.69
CA VAL A 246 -4.47 11.16 -16.98
C VAL A 246 -5.65 11.30 -17.93
N LEU A 247 -5.45 12.03 -19.03
CA LEU A 247 -6.46 12.22 -20.07
C LEU A 247 -6.28 11.23 -21.22
N GLN A 248 -5.05 10.94 -21.58
CA GLN A 248 -4.72 9.99 -22.64
C GLN A 248 -3.42 9.30 -22.29
N PRO A 249 -3.47 7.99 -22.01
CA PRO A 249 -2.27 7.19 -21.81
C PRO A 249 -1.41 7.14 -23.08
N GLY A 250 -0.13 6.91 -22.92
CA GLY A 250 0.78 6.76 -24.04
C GLY A 250 2.21 6.49 -23.58
N ASP A 251 3.05 6.02 -24.48
CA ASP A 251 4.46 5.80 -24.28
C ASP A 251 5.22 6.32 -25.53
N PRO A 252 6.26 7.14 -25.35
CA PRO A 252 6.87 7.60 -24.09
C PRO A 252 6.21 8.84 -23.45
N TRP A 253 5.09 9.34 -23.97
CA TRP A 253 4.42 10.54 -23.48
C TRP A 253 2.95 10.28 -23.15
N CYS A 254 2.55 10.75 -21.99
CA CYS A 254 1.18 10.69 -21.48
C CYS A 254 0.57 12.10 -21.52
N LYS A 255 -0.65 12.24 -22.06
CA LYS A 255 -1.41 13.50 -21.97
C LYS A 255 -2.09 13.56 -20.62
N VAL A 256 -1.83 14.63 -19.89
CA VAL A 256 -2.34 14.84 -18.53
C VAL A 256 -2.93 16.22 -18.35
N LYS A 257 -3.76 16.36 -17.31
CA LYS A 257 -4.27 17.64 -16.84
C LYS A 257 -3.74 17.93 -15.45
N TYR A 258 -3.17 19.11 -15.29
CA TYR A 258 -2.72 19.66 -14.03
C TYR A 258 -3.43 20.99 -13.77
N LYS A 259 -4.28 21.04 -12.73
CA LYS A 259 -5.17 22.18 -12.48
C LYS A 259 -6.02 22.49 -13.73
N LYS A 260 -5.89 23.69 -14.31
CA LYS A 260 -6.62 24.12 -15.52
C LYS A 260 -5.81 23.96 -16.82
N ARG A 261 -4.65 23.28 -16.77
CA ARG A 261 -3.74 23.16 -17.92
C ARG A 261 -3.65 21.73 -18.38
N GLU A 262 -3.77 21.51 -19.66
CA GLU A 262 -3.50 20.23 -20.31
C GLU A 262 -2.13 20.25 -20.99
N GLY A 263 -1.45 19.12 -21.02
CA GLY A 263 -0.16 18.98 -21.67
C GLY A 263 0.35 17.55 -21.59
N TYR A 264 1.63 17.38 -21.92
CA TYR A 264 2.28 16.08 -22.00
C TYR A 264 3.40 15.97 -20.98
N ILE A 265 3.51 14.82 -20.35
CA ILE A 265 4.60 14.40 -19.46
C ILE A 265 5.17 13.09 -19.98
N LYS A 266 6.48 12.87 -19.84
CA LYS A 266 7.06 11.54 -20.08
C LYS A 266 6.43 10.54 -19.14
N THR A 267 5.92 9.44 -19.67
CA THR A 267 5.27 8.38 -18.93
C THR A 267 6.19 7.78 -17.86
N ALA A 268 7.50 7.67 -18.16
CA ALA A 268 8.52 7.24 -17.20
C ALA A 268 8.64 8.15 -15.95
N TYR A 269 8.06 9.36 -15.97
CA TYR A 269 8.07 10.30 -14.84
C TYR A 269 6.79 10.23 -14.01
N LEU A 270 5.85 9.35 -14.36
CA LEU A 270 4.59 9.19 -13.65
C LEU A 270 4.56 7.86 -12.90
N THR A 271 3.96 7.89 -11.72
CA THR A 271 3.52 6.70 -11.01
C THR A 271 2.02 6.63 -11.10
N PHE A 272 1.51 5.57 -11.68
CA PHE A 272 0.10 5.31 -11.69
C PHE A 272 -0.26 4.55 -10.41
N GLU A 273 -1.18 5.09 -9.63
CA GLU A 273 -1.77 4.36 -8.53
C GLU A 273 -2.97 3.60 -9.06
N GLN A 274 -2.77 2.35 -9.35
CA GLN A 274 -3.90 1.43 -9.40
C GLN A 274 -4.60 1.54 -8.04
N GLY A 275 -5.91 1.73 -8.06
CA GLY A 275 -6.70 1.86 -6.84
C GLY A 275 -6.30 0.76 -5.87
N VAL A 276 -6.10 1.11 -4.61
CA VAL A 276 -5.99 0.10 -3.57
C VAL A 276 -7.27 -0.70 -3.70
N MET A 277 -7.16 -2.00 -3.99
CA MET A 277 -8.34 -2.85 -4.11
C MET A 277 -9.12 -2.69 -2.81
N GLU A 278 -10.26 -2.03 -2.90
CA GLU A 278 -11.28 -2.09 -1.85
C GLU A 278 -11.59 -3.57 -1.61
N SER A 279 -12.07 -3.91 -0.43
CA SER A 279 -12.55 -5.26 -0.16
C SER A 279 -13.42 -5.66 -1.35
N THR A 280 -12.88 -6.55 -2.18
CA THR A 280 -13.57 -6.95 -3.40
C THR A 280 -14.93 -7.50 -3.04
N PRO A 281 -15.97 -7.30 -3.87
CA PRO A 281 -17.31 -7.85 -3.62
C PRO A 281 -17.29 -9.37 -3.41
N ASP A 282 -16.23 -10.05 -3.82
CA ASP A 282 -16.03 -11.50 -3.72
C ASP A 282 -15.22 -11.94 -2.49
N ALA A 283 -14.96 -11.01 -1.54
CA ALA A 283 -14.32 -11.40 -0.29
C ALA A 283 -15.26 -12.29 0.54
N ASP A 284 -14.72 -13.39 1.03
CA ASP A 284 -15.43 -14.33 1.90
C ASP A 284 -14.62 -14.58 3.20
N ILE A 285 -15.25 -15.10 4.22
CA ILE A 285 -14.67 -15.30 5.55
C ILE A 285 -14.58 -16.80 5.84
N LEU A 286 -13.43 -17.24 6.36
CA LEU A 286 -13.23 -18.62 6.76
C LEU A 286 -13.99 -18.93 8.06
N LYS A 287 -14.82 -19.98 8.00
CA LYS A 287 -15.58 -20.50 9.16
C LYS A 287 -14.73 -21.30 10.13
N TYR A 288 -13.70 -21.95 9.63
CA TYR A 288 -12.78 -22.74 10.46
C TYR A 288 -11.36 -22.69 9.91
N THR A 289 -10.40 -22.97 10.76
CA THR A 289 -8.99 -23.03 10.40
C THR A 289 -8.71 -24.20 9.43
N THR A 290 -8.08 -23.90 8.30
CA THR A 290 -7.72 -24.88 7.27
C THR A 290 -6.36 -24.56 6.66
N TYR A 291 -5.96 -25.27 5.59
CA TYR A 291 -4.74 -25.00 4.85
C TYR A 291 -5.06 -24.44 3.47
N LEU A 292 -4.35 -23.37 3.08
CA LEU A 292 -4.25 -22.98 1.68
C LEU A 292 -3.36 -23.99 0.96
N MET A 293 -3.81 -24.49 -0.19
CA MET A 293 -3.12 -25.48 -0.99
C MET A 293 -2.76 -24.92 -2.36
N ALA A 294 -1.62 -25.35 -2.93
CA ALA A 294 -1.24 -24.97 -4.28
C ALA A 294 -2.03 -25.74 -5.35
N VAL A 295 -2.47 -26.95 -5.02
CA VAL A 295 -3.32 -27.79 -5.90
C VAL A 295 -4.56 -28.20 -5.12
N PRO A 296 -5.78 -28.06 -5.71
CA PRO A 296 -7.02 -28.40 -5.02
C PRO A 296 -7.03 -29.88 -4.61
N GLY A 297 -7.38 -30.15 -3.35
CA GLY A 297 -7.47 -31.50 -2.80
C GLY A 297 -6.16 -32.22 -2.45
N ASP A 298 -5.01 -31.70 -2.90
CA ASP A 298 -3.72 -32.33 -2.61
C ASP A 298 -3.10 -31.80 -1.30
N SER A 299 -3.24 -32.58 -0.24
CA SER A 299 -2.70 -32.25 1.08
C SER A 299 -1.16 -32.15 1.13
N LYS A 300 -0.45 -32.65 0.12
CA LYS A 300 1.03 -32.53 0.02
C LYS A 300 1.45 -31.15 -0.46
N THR A 301 0.54 -30.40 -1.07
CA THR A 301 0.80 -29.06 -1.62
C THR A 301 0.37 -27.94 -0.68
N ARG A 302 0.31 -28.19 0.64
CA ARG A 302 -0.01 -27.17 1.65
C ARG A 302 0.99 -26.04 1.63
N LEU A 303 0.49 -24.82 1.44
CA LEU A 303 1.29 -23.59 1.47
C LEU A 303 1.45 -23.10 2.92
N PHE A 304 0.33 -22.83 3.58
CA PHE A 304 0.30 -22.45 5.00
C PHE A 304 -1.08 -22.63 5.60
N LYS A 305 -1.13 -22.58 6.93
CA LYS A 305 -2.37 -22.67 7.71
C LYS A 305 -3.08 -21.32 7.73
N VAL A 306 -4.35 -21.32 7.33
CA VAL A 306 -5.21 -20.13 7.34
C VAL A 306 -6.16 -20.24 8.53
N PRO A 307 -6.10 -19.31 9.49
CA PRO A 307 -6.98 -19.29 10.66
C PRO A 307 -8.44 -19.05 10.29
N THR A 308 -9.34 -19.47 11.17
CA THR A 308 -10.75 -19.02 11.13
C THR A 308 -10.83 -17.49 11.17
N ASN A 309 -11.94 -16.92 10.73
CA ASN A 309 -12.14 -15.46 10.62
C ASN A 309 -11.14 -14.74 9.71
N THR A 310 -10.39 -15.45 8.87
CA THR A 310 -9.57 -14.82 7.82
C THR A 310 -10.45 -14.43 6.65
N THR A 311 -10.25 -13.21 6.15
CA THR A 311 -10.84 -12.76 4.88
C THR A 311 -10.01 -13.33 3.73
N ALA A 312 -10.67 -14.06 2.81
CA ALA A 312 -10.09 -14.54 1.57
C ALA A 312 -10.77 -13.86 0.38
N GLN A 313 -10.00 -13.42 -0.60
CA GLN A 313 -10.53 -12.98 -1.88
C GLN A 313 -10.83 -14.22 -2.71
N VAL A 314 -12.08 -14.47 -3.05
CA VAL A 314 -12.49 -15.58 -3.92
C VAL A 314 -12.35 -15.13 -5.37
N LEU A 315 -11.54 -15.86 -6.14
CA LEU A 315 -11.32 -15.63 -7.57
C LEU A 315 -12.28 -16.45 -8.41
N SER A 316 -12.49 -17.71 -8.05
CA SER A 316 -13.45 -18.59 -8.70
C SER A 316 -13.91 -19.70 -7.77
N TYR A 317 -15.12 -20.22 -7.99
CA TYR A 317 -15.58 -21.46 -7.38
C TYR A 317 -15.39 -22.59 -8.41
N GLY A 318 -14.41 -23.46 -8.12
CA GLY A 318 -14.08 -24.58 -8.99
C GLY A 318 -14.95 -25.82 -8.75
N PRO A 319 -14.90 -26.80 -9.67
CA PRO A 319 -15.43 -28.13 -9.44
C PRO A 319 -14.70 -28.77 -8.25
N GLU A 320 -15.23 -29.92 -7.75
CA GLU A 320 -14.59 -30.71 -6.70
C GLU A 320 -14.61 -30.10 -5.28
N GLY A 321 -15.40 -29.04 -5.03
CA GLY A 321 -15.57 -28.49 -3.69
C GLY A 321 -14.40 -27.62 -3.20
N TYR A 322 -13.64 -27.03 -4.13
CA TYR A 322 -12.58 -26.08 -3.84
C TYR A 322 -12.85 -24.73 -4.51
N ALA A 323 -12.48 -23.66 -3.82
CA ALA A 323 -12.45 -22.31 -4.37
C ALA A 323 -11.00 -21.88 -4.60
N GLU A 324 -10.77 -21.25 -5.72
CA GLU A 324 -9.54 -20.53 -6.03
C GLU A 324 -9.57 -19.19 -5.32
N VAL A 325 -8.56 -18.91 -4.55
CA VAL A 325 -8.55 -17.74 -3.66
C VAL A 325 -7.19 -17.04 -3.63
N ASN A 326 -7.20 -15.76 -3.26
CA ASN A 326 -6.02 -15.07 -2.81
C ASN A 326 -6.17 -14.81 -1.30
N VAL A 327 -5.22 -15.31 -0.52
CA VAL A 327 -5.14 -15.10 0.92
C VAL A 327 -3.83 -14.38 1.23
N TRP A 328 -3.93 -13.12 1.67
CA TRP A 328 -2.79 -12.28 2.04
C TRP A 328 -1.73 -12.14 0.92
N GLY A 329 -2.17 -12.03 -0.33
CA GLY A 329 -1.29 -11.96 -1.49
C GLY A 329 -0.81 -13.32 -2.03
N THR A 330 -1.15 -14.43 -1.39
CA THR A 330 -0.79 -15.77 -1.87
C THR A 330 -2.00 -16.43 -2.56
N HIS A 331 -1.82 -16.79 -3.81
CA HIS A 331 -2.77 -17.53 -4.61
C HIS A 331 -2.78 -19.03 -4.22
N GLY A 332 -3.96 -19.62 -4.19
CA GLY A 332 -4.12 -21.05 -3.89
C GLY A 332 -5.57 -21.47 -3.80
N TYR A 333 -5.83 -22.62 -3.17
CA TYR A 333 -7.14 -23.26 -3.10
C TYR A 333 -7.55 -23.52 -1.65
N LEU A 334 -8.82 -23.20 -1.34
CA LEU A 334 -9.47 -23.53 -0.08
C LEU A 334 -10.69 -24.41 -0.32
N PRO A 335 -11.02 -25.34 0.60
CA PRO A 335 -12.30 -26.03 0.54
C PRO A 335 -13.47 -25.02 0.58
N THR A 336 -14.41 -25.09 -0.36
CA THR A 336 -15.58 -24.18 -0.40
C THR A 336 -16.39 -24.21 0.89
N ARG A 337 -16.48 -25.38 1.54
CA ARG A 337 -17.12 -25.54 2.84
C ARG A 337 -16.45 -24.74 3.97
N ALA A 338 -15.19 -24.31 3.79
CA ALA A 338 -14.51 -23.46 4.75
C ALA A 338 -14.94 -21.98 4.65
N LEU A 339 -15.58 -21.59 3.55
CA LEU A 339 -16.01 -20.23 3.25
C LEU A 339 -17.48 -20.03 3.66
N THR A 340 -17.82 -18.80 4.14
CA THR A 340 -19.20 -18.50 4.60
C THR A 340 -20.20 -18.47 3.47
N LYS A 341 -19.83 -17.90 2.31
CA LYS A 341 -20.69 -17.84 1.12
C LYS A 341 -20.67 -19.10 0.28
N GLY A 342 -19.62 -19.92 0.42
CA GLY A 342 -19.42 -21.12 -0.38
C GLY A 342 -20.50 -22.21 -0.25
N TRP A 343 -21.37 -22.13 0.77
CA TRP A 343 -22.45 -23.11 0.99
C TRP A 343 -23.67 -22.92 0.08
N GLY A 344 -23.80 -21.79 -0.58
CA GLY A 344 -24.94 -21.49 -1.47
C GLY A 344 -24.75 -21.92 -2.93
N LEU A 345 -23.59 -22.45 -3.28
CA LEU A 345 -23.22 -22.75 -4.68
C LEU A 345 -22.97 -24.22 -5.00
N LEU A 346 -23.35 -25.14 -4.11
CA LEU A 346 -23.37 -26.56 -4.44
C LEU A 346 -24.76 -26.92 -4.98
N PRO A 347 -24.84 -27.55 -6.17
CA PRO A 347 -26.09 -28.07 -6.70
C PRO A 347 -26.65 -29.19 -5.84
#